data_b2765d5365c7c453b4ec2393d9057159
#
_entry.id   b2765d5365c7c453b4ec2393d9057159
#
_cell.length_a   1.000
_cell.length_b   1.000
_cell.length_c   1.000
_cell.angle_alpha   90.00
_cell.angle_beta   90.00
_cell.angle_gamma   90.00
#
_symmetry.space_group_name_H-M   'P 1'
#
loop_
_entity.id
_entity.type
_entity.pdbx_description
1 polymer ?
#
loop_
_entity_poly.entity_id
_entity_poly.type
_entity_poly.pdbx_seq_one_letter_code
_entity_poly.pdbx_strand_id
1 'polypeptide(L)'
;DGATLSAALEVASETCAYLKFDAWGQAPARYSPAQIADRDAVIAAYRAEVASRLPVRPVAELATRYPGLSLAGLDLVTPADADPPAAYGLVVDGVHYAGPCETRHGDYPFCEVLALPSYSTAKSIVAGVGLMRLEALKPGVSNALISDHVPACAVGDTWAGVTLTHALDMTTGVYGSTASEADESAPSISAFFNADSHAAKVAYACGKYRRRAEPGTTFVYHTTDTYLLGAAMAGLLRGD
;
A
#
# COMPACT_ATOMS: atom_id res chain seq x y z
N ASP A 1 -31.88 -3.85 29.30
CA ASP A 1 -31.99 -2.40 29.00
C ASP A 1 -30.71 -1.94 28.34
N GLY A 2 -30.79 -1.54 27.09
CA GLY A 2 -29.62 -1.04 26.35
C GLY A 2 -29.31 0.42 26.74
N ALA A 3 -28.06 0.73 26.99
CA ALA A 3 -27.62 2.11 27.15
C ALA A 3 -27.60 2.82 25.79
N THR A 4 -28.07 4.06 25.74
CA THR A 4 -27.93 4.90 24.55
C THR A 4 -26.64 5.71 24.68
N LEU A 5 -25.76 5.57 23.71
CA LEU A 5 -24.50 6.31 23.64
C LEU A 5 -24.57 7.35 22.53
N SER A 6 -23.93 8.49 22.76
CA SER A 6 -23.60 9.41 21.67
C SER A 6 -22.18 9.14 21.25
N ALA A 7 -21.96 8.89 19.95
CA ALA A 7 -20.65 8.71 19.37
C ALA A 7 -20.31 9.92 18.50
N ALA A 8 -19.10 10.44 18.65
CA ALA A 8 -18.52 11.38 17.71
C ALA A 8 -17.64 10.60 16.72
N LEU A 9 -17.84 10.86 15.44
CA LEU A 9 -17.08 10.25 14.36
C LEU A 9 -16.31 11.35 13.64
N GLU A 10 -15.02 11.16 13.50
CA GLU A 10 -14.16 12.01 12.70
C GLU A 10 -13.50 11.16 11.62
N VAL A 11 -13.62 11.60 10.38
CA VAL A 11 -12.93 10.99 9.23
C VAL A 11 -11.86 11.99 8.80
N ALA A 12 -10.67 11.83 9.33
CA ALA A 12 -9.55 12.76 9.14
C ALA A 12 -8.58 12.31 8.05
N SER A 13 -8.77 11.13 7.45
CA SER A 13 -7.89 10.57 6.44
C SER A 13 -8.60 10.33 5.12
N GLU A 14 -7.85 10.33 4.03
CA GLU A 14 -8.31 9.95 2.71
C GLU A 14 -8.90 8.55 2.69
N THR A 15 -10.01 8.38 2.01
CA THR A 15 -10.62 7.06 1.78
C THR A 15 -10.03 6.39 0.56
N CYS A 16 -10.33 5.09 0.37
CA CYS A 16 -9.93 4.32 -0.82
C CYS A 16 -10.41 4.92 -2.16
N ALA A 17 -11.32 5.89 -2.13
CA ALA A 17 -11.84 6.54 -3.33
C ALA A 17 -11.10 7.83 -3.70
N TYR A 18 -9.98 8.13 -3.06
CA TYR A 18 -9.21 9.37 -3.24
C TYR A 18 -10.01 10.64 -2.97
N LEU A 19 -11.07 10.54 -2.19
CA LEU A 19 -11.86 11.67 -1.77
C LEU A 19 -11.32 12.20 -0.45
N LYS A 20 -10.83 13.43 -0.49
CA LYS A 20 -10.44 14.16 0.72
C LYS A 20 -11.69 14.78 1.32
N PHE A 21 -12.14 14.24 2.45
CA PHE A 21 -13.22 14.82 3.20
C PHE A 21 -13.03 14.58 4.69
N ASP A 22 -13.49 15.53 5.46
CA ASP A 22 -13.67 15.35 6.89
C ASP A 22 -15.15 15.32 7.18
N ALA A 23 -15.57 14.39 8.01
CA ALA A 23 -16.91 14.32 8.53
C ALA A 23 -16.86 14.08 10.03
N TRP A 24 -17.54 14.93 10.76
CA TRP A 24 -17.74 14.73 12.20
C TRP A 24 -19.20 14.95 12.55
N GLY A 25 -19.62 14.32 13.61
CA GLY A 25 -20.98 14.44 14.06
C GLY A 25 -21.25 13.55 15.26
N GLN A 26 -22.44 13.66 15.75
CA GLN A 26 -22.94 12.80 16.80
C GLN A 26 -24.12 12.00 16.28
N ALA A 27 -24.13 10.71 16.57
CA ALA A 27 -25.24 9.83 16.26
C ALA A 27 -25.68 9.09 17.51
N PRO A 28 -26.99 8.92 17.73
CA PRO A 28 -27.47 8.06 18.82
C PRO A 28 -27.08 6.61 18.51
N ALA A 29 -26.54 5.92 19.49
CA ALA A 29 -26.16 4.54 19.39
C ALA A 29 -26.77 3.73 20.54
N ARG A 30 -27.21 2.52 20.26
CA ARG A 30 -27.67 1.59 21.29
C ARG A 30 -26.55 0.59 21.58
N TYR A 31 -26.11 0.56 22.82
CA TYR A 31 -25.20 -0.46 23.30
C TYR A 31 -25.98 -1.67 23.79
N SER A 32 -25.72 -2.83 23.23
CA SER A 32 -26.22 -4.12 23.71
C SER A 32 -25.02 -4.98 24.11
N PRO A 33 -24.86 -5.30 25.40
CA PRO A 33 -23.79 -6.19 25.82
C PRO A 33 -23.94 -7.56 25.15
N ALA A 34 -22.87 -8.01 24.55
CA ALA A 34 -22.81 -9.36 23.98
C ALA A 34 -21.50 -10.03 24.41
N GLN A 35 -21.54 -11.33 24.57
CA GLN A 35 -20.32 -12.11 24.76
C GLN A 35 -19.71 -12.40 23.39
N ILE A 36 -18.43 -12.11 23.26
CA ILE A 36 -17.64 -12.47 22.08
C ILE A 36 -17.06 -13.85 22.36
N ALA A 37 -17.34 -14.84 21.50
CA ALA A 37 -16.96 -16.24 21.69
C ALA A 37 -15.47 -16.41 21.99
N ASP A 38 -14.60 -15.74 21.24
CA ASP A 38 -13.13 -15.85 21.36
C ASP A 38 -12.49 -14.64 22.05
N ARG A 39 -13.20 -14.00 22.99
CA ARG A 39 -12.78 -12.76 23.63
C ARG A 39 -11.34 -12.81 24.16
N ASP A 40 -10.99 -13.87 24.89
CA ASP A 40 -9.69 -13.97 25.53
C ASP A 40 -8.56 -14.21 24.49
N ALA A 41 -8.85 -14.95 23.42
CA ALA A 41 -7.93 -15.13 22.29
C ALA A 41 -7.71 -13.81 21.54
N VAL A 42 -8.77 -13.03 21.27
CA VAL A 42 -8.67 -11.71 20.63
C VAL A 42 -7.84 -10.75 21.49
N ILE A 43 -8.09 -10.72 22.82
CA ILE A 43 -7.32 -9.89 23.74
C ILE A 43 -5.85 -10.31 23.77
N ALA A 44 -5.57 -11.61 23.81
CA ALA A 44 -4.20 -12.13 23.81
C ALA A 44 -3.48 -11.80 22.50
N ALA A 45 -4.14 -11.96 21.35
CA ALA A 45 -3.59 -11.60 20.03
C ALA A 45 -3.26 -10.11 19.94
N TYR A 46 -4.17 -9.24 20.37
CA TYR A 46 -3.92 -7.79 20.39
C TYR A 46 -2.75 -7.42 21.31
N ARG A 47 -2.67 -8.00 22.50
CA ARG A 47 -1.55 -7.75 23.42
C ARG A 47 -0.22 -8.22 22.85
N ALA A 48 -0.19 -9.36 22.18
CA ALA A 48 0.99 -9.87 21.50
C ALA A 48 1.42 -8.96 20.35
N GLU A 49 0.47 -8.47 19.55
CA GLU A 49 0.72 -7.53 18.48
C GLU A 49 1.30 -6.22 19.03
N VAL A 50 0.70 -5.61 20.05
CA VAL A 50 1.20 -4.39 20.68
C VAL A 50 2.61 -4.59 21.27
N ALA A 51 2.86 -5.73 21.92
CA ALA A 51 4.16 -6.04 22.47
C ALA A 51 5.25 -6.27 21.40
N SER A 52 4.86 -6.60 20.17
CA SER A 52 5.79 -6.77 19.04
C SER A 52 6.14 -5.47 18.32
N ARG A 53 5.46 -4.36 18.62
CA ARG A 53 5.73 -3.06 18.00
C ARG A 53 7.08 -2.52 18.44
N LEU A 54 7.70 -1.75 17.55
CA LEU A 54 8.90 -1.01 17.93
C LEU A 54 8.59 -0.01 19.04
N PRO A 55 9.53 0.24 19.97
CA PRO A 55 9.41 1.34 20.92
C PRO A 55 9.19 2.66 20.19
N VAL A 56 8.22 3.45 20.61
CA VAL A 56 7.90 4.75 20.01
C VAL A 56 8.45 5.87 20.90
N ARG A 57 9.08 6.87 20.28
CA ARG A 57 9.58 8.09 20.92
C ARG A 57 9.19 9.33 20.09
N PRO A 58 9.06 10.50 20.71
CA PRO A 58 8.90 11.74 19.95
C PRO A 58 10.06 11.99 19.00
N VAL A 59 9.79 12.42 17.77
CA VAL A 59 10.83 12.71 16.76
C VAL A 59 11.81 13.77 17.23
N ALA A 60 11.39 14.70 18.12
CA ALA A 60 12.26 15.72 18.70
C ALA A 60 13.42 15.13 19.52
N GLU A 61 13.26 13.93 20.09
CA GLU A 61 14.33 13.25 20.82
C GLU A 61 15.46 12.77 19.89
N LEU A 62 15.19 12.62 18.59
CA LEU A 62 16.16 12.13 17.62
C LEU A 62 17.38 13.06 17.51
N ALA A 63 17.14 14.38 17.48
CA ALA A 63 18.23 15.37 17.43
C ALA A 63 19.12 15.36 18.69
N THR A 64 18.54 15.07 19.85
CA THR A 64 19.30 14.94 21.10
C THR A 64 20.11 13.65 21.15
N ARG A 65 19.53 12.56 20.66
CA ARG A 65 20.20 11.25 20.67
C ARG A 65 21.26 11.11 19.56
N TYR A 66 21.07 11.81 18.45
CA TYR A 66 21.97 11.82 17.29
C TYR A 66 22.29 13.27 16.90
N PRO A 67 23.23 13.94 17.62
CA PRO A 67 23.50 15.37 17.44
C PRO A 67 23.98 15.77 16.04
N GLY A 68 24.42 14.82 15.22
CA GLY A 68 24.80 15.07 13.82
C GLY A 68 23.66 15.01 12.82
N LEU A 69 22.43 14.65 13.27
CA LEU A 69 21.28 14.54 12.39
C LEU A 69 20.49 15.85 12.38
N SER A 70 20.36 16.46 11.19
CA SER A 70 19.51 17.64 10.99
C SER A 70 18.12 17.21 10.54
N LEU A 71 17.11 17.42 11.36
CA LEU A 71 15.70 17.16 11.00
C LEU A 71 15.23 18.09 9.85
N ALA A 72 15.79 19.31 9.78
CA ALA A 72 15.49 20.25 8.68
C ALA A 72 15.99 19.73 7.32
N GLY A 73 17.08 18.95 7.30
CA GLY A 73 17.61 18.34 6.08
C GLY A 73 16.82 17.13 5.58
N LEU A 74 15.81 16.69 6.32
CA LEU A 74 14.92 15.57 5.93
C LEU A 74 13.64 16.04 5.24
N ASP A 75 13.53 17.35 4.91
CA ASP A 75 12.32 17.97 4.32
C ASP A 75 11.02 17.67 5.09
N LEU A 76 11.13 17.42 6.40
CA LEU A 76 9.98 17.22 7.27
C LEU A 76 9.30 18.54 7.67
N VAL A 77 9.94 19.67 7.33
CA VAL A 77 9.39 21.02 7.50
C VAL A 77 8.78 21.45 6.18
N THR A 78 7.47 21.42 6.11
CA THR A 78 6.74 21.92 4.92
C THR A 78 6.79 23.45 4.86
N PRO A 79 6.86 24.05 3.66
CA PRO A 79 6.65 25.48 3.48
C PRO A 79 5.29 25.91 4.09
N ALA A 80 5.19 27.16 4.55
CA ALA A 80 4.02 27.66 5.24
C ALA A 80 2.70 27.60 4.44
N ASP A 81 2.78 27.44 3.13
CA ASP A 81 1.71 27.36 2.16
C ASP A 81 1.43 25.94 1.63
N ALA A 82 2.17 24.92 2.09
CA ALA A 82 1.92 23.53 1.75
C ALA A 82 1.17 22.84 2.89
N ASP A 83 0.29 21.90 2.53
CA ASP A 83 -0.37 21.04 3.53
C ASP A 83 0.68 20.23 4.28
N PRO A 84 0.78 20.35 5.62
CA PRO A 84 1.72 19.55 6.39
C PRO A 84 1.36 18.06 6.34
N PRO A 85 2.34 17.15 6.43
CA PRO A 85 2.05 15.74 6.55
C PRO A 85 1.28 15.46 7.83
N ALA A 86 0.15 14.74 7.73
CA ALA A 86 -0.69 14.42 8.88
C ALA A 86 0.04 13.52 9.90
N ALA A 87 0.92 12.66 9.44
CA ALA A 87 1.77 11.81 10.28
C ALA A 87 3.08 11.52 9.56
N TYR A 88 4.18 11.46 10.30
CA TYR A 88 5.49 11.07 9.79
C TYR A 88 6.35 10.47 10.89
N GLY A 89 7.40 9.78 10.53
CA GLY A 89 8.33 9.22 11.50
C GLY A 89 9.55 8.60 10.84
N LEU A 90 10.50 8.24 11.68
CA LEU A 90 11.75 7.61 11.28
C LEU A 90 12.00 6.39 12.17
N VAL A 91 12.49 5.32 11.58
CA VAL A 91 12.97 4.17 12.35
C VAL A 91 14.48 4.21 12.37
N VAL A 92 15.06 4.37 13.55
CA VAL A 92 16.50 4.42 13.77
C VAL A 92 16.86 3.48 14.91
N ASP A 93 17.79 2.57 14.69
CA ASP A 93 18.28 1.58 15.68
C ASP A 93 17.13 0.83 16.39
N GLY A 94 16.09 0.43 15.64
CA GLY A 94 14.97 -0.32 16.17
C GLY A 94 13.98 0.51 17.02
N VAL A 95 14.08 1.83 16.99
CA VAL A 95 13.14 2.75 17.64
C VAL A 95 12.41 3.57 16.59
N HIS A 96 11.10 3.65 16.71
CA HIS A 96 10.25 4.50 15.87
C HIS A 96 10.17 5.89 16.51
N TYR A 97 10.79 6.88 15.89
CA TYR A 97 10.68 8.28 16.27
C TYR A 97 9.53 8.90 15.50
N ALA A 98 8.42 9.09 16.17
CA ALA A 98 7.18 9.60 15.57
C ALA A 98 7.08 11.12 15.69
N GLY A 99 6.66 11.76 14.61
CA GLY A 99 6.23 13.15 14.57
C GLY A 99 4.84 13.32 15.18
N PRO A 100 4.34 14.56 15.22
CA PRO A 100 2.96 14.81 15.59
C PRO A 100 2.00 14.11 14.64
N CYS A 101 0.79 13.87 15.10
CA CYS A 101 -0.28 13.27 14.33
C CYS A 101 -1.39 14.32 14.23
N GLU A 102 -1.16 15.30 13.35
CA GLU A 102 -2.02 16.47 13.23
C GLU A 102 -3.02 16.28 12.09
N THR A 103 -4.24 16.73 12.32
CA THR A 103 -5.26 16.89 11.30
C THR A 103 -5.60 18.38 11.20
N ARG A 104 -6.32 18.77 10.14
CA ARG A 104 -6.81 20.15 10.03
C ARG A 104 -7.80 20.54 11.12
N HIS A 105 -8.18 19.61 11.99
CA HIS A 105 -9.04 19.85 13.17
C HIS A 105 -8.29 19.74 14.49
N GLY A 106 -6.97 19.64 14.46
CA GLY A 106 -6.11 19.48 15.61
C GLY A 106 -5.48 18.09 15.72
N ASP A 107 -4.88 17.81 16.87
CA ASP A 107 -4.20 16.54 17.12
C ASP A 107 -5.15 15.34 17.05
N TYR A 108 -4.75 14.31 16.31
CA TYR A 108 -5.49 13.05 16.29
C TYR A 108 -5.27 12.29 17.60
N PRO A 109 -6.32 12.01 18.38
CA PRO A 109 -6.17 11.52 19.75
C PRO A 109 -5.70 10.07 19.86
N PHE A 110 -5.72 9.31 18.75
CA PHE A 110 -5.40 7.88 18.71
C PHE A 110 -4.23 7.59 17.78
N CYS A 111 -3.25 8.47 17.72
CA CYS A 111 -2.11 8.36 16.82
C CYS A 111 -1.34 7.03 16.94
N GLU A 112 -1.24 6.49 18.15
CA GLU A 112 -0.54 5.24 18.43
C GLU A 112 -1.15 4.03 17.74
N VAL A 113 -2.43 4.10 17.39
CA VAL A 113 -3.17 3.01 16.71
C VAL A 113 -3.65 3.41 15.33
N LEU A 114 -3.20 4.55 14.82
CA LEU A 114 -3.57 5.03 13.49
C LEU A 114 -3.06 4.07 12.42
N ALA A 115 -4.00 3.50 11.68
CA ALA A 115 -3.72 2.65 10.53
C ALA A 115 -4.01 3.44 9.25
N LEU A 116 -2.98 4.06 8.69
CA LEU A 116 -3.10 4.76 7.41
C LEU A 116 -3.19 3.78 6.26
N PRO A 117 -4.01 4.05 5.24
CA PRO A 117 -4.01 3.27 4.01
C PRO A 117 -2.65 3.39 3.33
N SER A 118 -2.07 2.25 2.96
CA SER A 118 -0.74 2.22 2.33
C SER A 118 -0.75 2.69 0.89
N TYR A 119 -1.92 2.72 0.25
CA TYR A 119 -2.04 2.97 -1.19
C TYR A 119 -0.98 2.19 -1.98
N SER A 120 -0.35 2.82 -2.94
CA SER A 120 0.64 2.18 -3.80
C SER A 120 1.97 1.81 -3.11
N THR A 121 2.20 2.25 -1.88
CA THR A 121 3.32 1.74 -1.07
C THR A 121 3.21 0.21 -0.88
N ALA A 122 2.00 -0.34 -0.95
CA ALA A 122 1.77 -1.79 -0.95
C ALA A 122 2.51 -2.52 -2.10
N LYS A 123 2.75 -1.86 -3.22
CA LYS A 123 3.52 -2.44 -4.34
C LYS A 123 4.95 -2.77 -3.91
N SER A 124 5.59 -1.88 -3.15
CA SER A 124 6.93 -2.13 -2.60
C SER A 124 6.90 -3.06 -1.40
N ILE A 125 6.03 -2.81 -0.42
CA ILE A 125 5.99 -3.55 0.85
C ILE A 125 5.52 -5.00 0.62
N VAL A 126 4.44 -5.22 -0.13
CA VAL A 126 3.86 -6.55 -0.31
C VAL A 126 4.47 -7.25 -1.53
N ALA A 127 4.41 -6.63 -2.72
CA ALA A 127 4.89 -7.29 -3.94
C ALA A 127 6.42 -7.35 -3.97
N GLY A 128 7.13 -6.24 -3.64
CA GLY A 128 8.59 -6.21 -3.63
C GLY A 128 9.18 -7.15 -2.59
N VAL A 129 8.79 -7.03 -1.33
CA VAL A 129 9.29 -7.93 -0.26
C VAL A 129 8.82 -9.37 -0.49
N GLY A 130 7.62 -9.57 -1.02
CA GLY A 130 7.11 -10.89 -1.40
C GLY A 130 7.99 -11.57 -2.47
N LEU A 131 8.35 -10.84 -3.54
CA LEU A 131 9.26 -11.36 -4.57
C LEU A 131 10.66 -11.64 -4.01
N MET A 132 11.21 -10.76 -3.17
CA MET A 132 12.48 -11.01 -2.49
C MET A 132 12.44 -12.28 -1.62
N ARG A 133 11.32 -12.51 -0.93
CA ARG A 133 11.14 -13.74 -0.15
C ARG A 133 11.06 -14.98 -1.03
N LEU A 134 10.34 -14.90 -2.17
CA LEU A 134 10.30 -16.01 -3.13
C LEU A 134 11.67 -16.29 -3.74
N GLU A 135 12.43 -15.25 -4.08
CA GLU A 135 13.80 -15.41 -4.59
C GLU A 135 14.71 -16.09 -3.57
N ALA A 136 14.58 -15.77 -2.28
CA ALA A 136 15.32 -16.44 -1.21
C ALA A 136 14.94 -17.92 -1.03
N LEU A 137 13.69 -18.30 -1.34
CA LEU A 137 13.19 -19.67 -1.25
C LEU A 137 13.43 -20.49 -2.53
N LYS A 138 13.40 -19.83 -3.68
CA LYS A 138 13.54 -20.40 -5.02
C LYS A 138 14.45 -19.49 -5.84
N PRO A 139 15.79 -19.61 -5.70
CA PRO A 139 16.72 -18.75 -6.42
C PRO A 139 16.51 -18.74 -7.93
N GLY A 140 16.51 -17.54 -8.52
CA GLY A 140 16.26 -17.31 -9.94
C GLY A 140 14.81 -17.07 -10.30
N VAL A 141 13.88 -17.15 -9.34
CA VAL A 141 12.44 -16.96 -9.61
C VAL A 141 12.08 -15.56 -10.08
N SER A 142 12.85 -14.56 -9.70
CA SER A 142 12.66 -13.17 -10.15
C SER A 142 12.81 -13.02 -11.68
N ASN A 143 13.51 -13.97 -12.33
CA ASN A 143 13.65 -14.04 -13.80
C ASN A 143 12.59 -14.93 -14.46
N ALA A 144 11.67 -15.55 -13.72
CA ALA A 144 10.57 -16.30 -14.30
C ALA A 144 9.67 -15.37 -15.14
N LEU A 145 9.10 -15.91 -16.20
CA LEU A 145 8.27 -15.12 -17.11
C LEU A 145 6.84 -14.98 -16.57
N ILE A 146 6.27 -13.80 -16.73
CA ILE A 146 4.85 -13.56 -16.40
C ILE A 146 3.95 -14.52 -17.18
N SER A 147 4.25 -14.74 -18.48
CA SER A 147 3.46 -15.62 -19.36
C SER A 147 3.42 -17.08 -18.91
N ASP A 148 4.45 -17.56 -18.20
CA ASP A 148 4.51 -18.95 -17.73
C ASP A 148 3.54 -19.21 -16.57
N HIS A 149 3.18 -18.17 -15.82
CA HIS A 149 2.34 -18.25 -14.61
C HIS A 149 1.01 -17.52 -14.73
N VAL A 150 0.82 -16.74 -15.80
CA VAL A 150 -0.43 -16.03 -16.11
C VAL A 150 -0.82 -16.37 -17.56
N PRO A 151 -1.56 -17.46 -17.79
CA PRO A 151 -1.86 -17.95 -19.14
C PRO A 151 -2.52 -16.93 -20.08
N ALA A 152 -3.29 -16.00 -19.54
CA ALA A 152 -3.90 -14.94 -20.35
C ALA A 152 -2.85 -13.99 -20.99
N CYS A 153 -1.68 -13.83 -20.36
CA CYS A 153 -0.56 -13.07 -20.92
C CYS A 153 0.30 -13.87 -21.92
N ALA A 154 0.09 -15.18 -22.03
CA ALA A 154 0.79 -16.02 -23.00
C ALA A 154 0.20 -15.94 -24.43
N VAL A 155 -0.89 -15.21 -24.62
CA VAL A 155 -1.54 -15.05 -25.92
C VAL A 155 -0.80 -14.00 -26.76
N GLY A 156 -0.17 -14.44 -27.83
CA GLY A 156 0.66 -13.58 -28.70
C GLY A 156 1.98 -13.17 -28.04
N ASP A 157 2.64 -12.16 -28.61
CA ASP A 157 4.01 -11.78 -28.24
C ASP A 157 4.10 -10.55 -27.30
N THR A 158 2.96 -10.00 -26.88
CA THR A 158 2.93 -8.75 -26.09
C THR A 158 3.73 -8.89 -24.80
N TRP A 159 3.61 -10.02 -24.11
CA TRP A 159 4.28 -10.30 -22.84
C TRP A 159 5.51 -11.21 -22.96
N ALA A 160 5.96 -11.52 -24.19
CA ALA A 160 7.13 -12.36 -24.39
C ALA A 160 8.38 -11.75 -23.75
N GLY A 161 9.11 -12.54 -22.93
CA GLY A 161 10.33 -12.09 -22.24
C GLY A 161 10.12 -11.13 -21.08
N VAL A 162 8.88 -10.85 -20.67
CA VAL A 162 8.60 -10.04 -19.47
C VAL A 162 8.74 -10.89 -18.23
N THR A 163 9.72 -10.55 -17.39
CA THR A 163 10.00 -11.26 -16.12
C THR A 163 9.20 -10.68 -14.95
N LEU A 164 9.21 -11.38 -13.81
CA LEU A 164 8.63 -10.86 -12.56
C LEU A 164 9.33 -9.58 -12.12
N THR A 165 10.66 -9.49 -12.31
CA THR A 165 11.41 -8.24 -12.03
C THR A 165 10.92 -7.09 -12.91
N HIS A 166 10.73 -7.31 -14.22
CA HIS A 166 10.22 -6.26 -15.11
C HIS A 166 8.83 -5.78 -14.68
N ALA A 167 7.97 -6.67 -14.17
CA ALA A 167 6.66 -6.30 -13.68
C ALA A 167 6.74 -5.54 -12.33
N LEU A 168 7.66 -5.94 -11.43
CA LEU A 168 7.91 -5.21 -10.18
C LEU A 168 8.41 -3.79 -10.43
N ASP A 169 9.37 -3.67 -11.36
CA ASP A 169 10.01 -2.40 -11.71
C ASP A 169 9.17 -1.55 -12.68
N MET A 170 7.99 -2.05 -13.08
CA MET A 170 7.12 -1.39 -14.07
C MET A 170 7.87 -1.03 -15.36
N THR A 171 8.72 -1.94 -15.80
CA THR A 171 9.52 -1.84 -17.04
C THR A 171 9.16 -2.92 -18.04
N THR A 172 7.89 -3.31 -18.07
CA THR A 172 7.39 -4.41 -18.93
C THR A 172 7.50 -4.11 -20.42
N GLY A 173 7.58 -2.83 -20.79
CA GLY A 173 7.53 -2.38 -22.17
C GLY A 173 6.12 -2.38 -22.77
N VAL A 174 5.09 -2.71 -21.97
CA VAL A 174 3.67 -2.81 -22.37
C VAL A 174 2.91 -1.63 -21.80
N TYR A 175 2.65 -0.61 -22.62
CA TYR A 175 2.04 0.64 -22.14
C TYR A 175 1.32 1.41 -23.27
N GLY A 176 0.48 2.38 -22.87
CA GLY A 176 -0.18 3.31 -23.78
C GLY A 176 0.63 4.59 -23.99
N SER A 177 1.16 5.17 -22.91
CA SER A 177 1.89 6.44 -22.91
C SER A 177 3.07 6.39 -21.93
N THR A 178 4.15 7.13 -22.26
CA THR A 178 5.28 7.35 -21.37
C THR A 178 5.14 8.63 -20.52
N ALA A 179 4.08 9.40 -20.73
CA ALA A 179 3.81 10.56 -19.88
C ALA A 179 3.46 10.08 -18.45
N SER A 180 3.97 10.81 -17.45
CA SER A 180 3.78 10.45 -16.05
C SER A 180 2.30 10.19 -15.73
N GLU A 181 2.02 9.03 -15.17
CA GLU A 181 0.69 8.59 -14.74
C GLU A 181 -0.43 8.63 -15.80
N ALA A 182 -0.10 8.83 -17.07
CA ALA A 182 -1.11 8.98 -18.11
C ALA A 182 -2.01 7.74 -18.26
N ASP A 183 -1.45 6.55 -18.15
CA ASP A 183 -2.21 5.31 -18.24
C ASP A 183 -3.03 5.03 -16.98
N GLU A 184 -2.52 5.42 -15.79
CA GLU A 184 -3.25 5.31 -14.51
C GLU A 184 -4.38 6.33 -14.37
N SER A 185 -4.22 7.51 -14.98
CA SER A 185 -5.23 8.59 -14.98
C SER A 185 -6.26 8.45 -16.11
N ALA A 186 -6.02 7.54 -17.05
CA ALA A 186 -6.92 7.35 -18.20
C ALA A 186 -8.30 6.85 -17.73
N PRO A 187 -9.41 7.38 -18.26
CA PRO A 187 -10.74 6.88 -17.88
C PRO A 187 -10.92 5.37 -18.05
N SER A 188 -10.14 4.76 -18.96
CA SER A 188 -10.18 3.32 -19.20
C SER A 188 -9.69 2.48 -18.04
N ILE A 189 -8.85 3.00 -17.13
CA ILE A 189 -8.32 2.23 -15.99
C ILE A 189 -9.44 1.87 -14.99
N SER A 190 -10.52 2.63 -14.96
CA SER A 190 -11.69 2.31 -14.14
C SER A 190 -12.29 0.94 -14.48
N ALA A 191 -12.14 0.46 -15.71
CA ALA A 191 -12.55 -0.89 -16.08
C ALA A 191 -11.73 -1.98 -15.36
N PHE A 192 -10.47 -1.71 -15.06
CA PHE A 192 -9.65 -2.60 -14.24
C PHE A 192 -10.05 -2.53 -12.76
N PHE A 193 -10.16 -1.33 -12.21
CA PHE A 193 -10.48 -1.18 -10.78
C PHE A 193 -11.87 -1.71 -10.43
N ASN A 194 -12.86 -1.48 -11.32
CA ASN A 194 -14.25 -1.89 -11.12
C ASN A 194 -14.55 -3.31 -11.61
N ALA A 195 -13.57 -4.04 -12.12
CA ALA A 195 -13.80 -5.43 -12.53
C ALA A 195 -14.13 -6.33 -11.33
N ASP A 196 -15.22 -7.09 -11.42
CA ASP A 196 -15.77 -7.91 -10.32
C ASP A 196 -15.00 -9.21 -10.09
N SER A 197 -14.12 -9.62 -11.00
CA SER A 197 -13.43 -10.89 -10.90
C SER A 197 -11.93 -10.77 -11.20
N HIS A 198 -11.15 -11.68 -10.58
CA HIS A 198 -9.74 -11.84 -10.89
C HIS A 198 -9.51 -12.07 -12.39
N ALA A 199 -10.30 -12.94 -13.01
CA ALA A 199 -10.17 -13.23 -14.44
C ALA A 199 -10.36 -11.99 -15.32
N ALA A 200 -11.32 -11.13 -15.00
CA ALA A 200 -11.55 -9.88 -15.73
C ALA A 200 -10.38 -8.88 -15.54
N LYS A 201 -9.83 -8.80 -14.32
CA LYS A 201 -8.65 -7.96 -14.04
C LYS A 201 -7.42 -8.44 -14.83
N VAL A 202 -7.17 -9.76 -14.83
CA VAL A 202 -6.07 -10.36 -15.60
C VAL A 202 -6.27 -10.15 -17.09
N ALA A 203 -7.47 -10.37 -17.62
CA ALA A 203 -7.77 -10.16 -19.03
C ALA A 203 -7.51 -8.70 -19.45
N TYR A 204 -7.95 -7.74 -18.63
CA TYR A 204 -7.65 -6.34 -18.87
C TYR A 204 -6.14 -6.07 -18.87
N ALA A 205 -5.43 -6.50 -17.82
CA ALA A 205 -4.01 -6.23 -17.64
C ALA A 205 -3.16 -6.83 -18.77
N CYS A 206 -3.45 -8.06 -19.20
CA CYS A 206 -2.72 -8.69 -20.32
C CYS A 206 -3.07 -8.11 -21.70
N GLY A 207 -4.30 -7.63 -21.89
CA GLY A 207 -4.81 -7.29 -23.23
C GLY A 207 -4.96 -5.80 -23.53
N LYS A 208 -4.90 -4.92 -22.53
CA LYS A 208 -5.21 -3.50 -22.70
C LYS A 208 -4.21 -2.75 -23.55
N TYR A 209 -2.94 -2.98 -23.31
CA TYR A 209 -1.85 -2.25 -23.96
C TYR A 209 -1.04 -3.16 -24.88
N ARG A 210 -0.34 -2.53 -25.81
CA ARG A 210 0.59 -3.20 -26.73
C ARG A 210 2.02 -3.03 -26.25
N ARG A 211 2.89 -3.93 -26.64
CA ARG A 211 4.32 -3.74 -26.50
C ARG A 211 4.79 -2.53 -27.31
N ARG A 212 5.54 -1.64 -26.68
CA ARG A 212 6.12 -0.43 -27.28
C ARG A 212 7.62 -0.29 -27.05
N ALA A 213 8.16 -1.05 -26.09
CA ALA A 213 9.58 -1.06 -25.78
C ALA A 213 10.03 -2.46 -25.37
N GLU A 214 11.33 -2.70 -25.37
CA GLU A 214 11.90 -3.93 -24.83
C GLU A 214 11.73 -3.94 -23.30
N PRO A 215 11.42 -5.11 -22.69
CA PRO A 215 11.36 -5.25 -21.25
C PRO A 215 12.66 -4.79 -20.58
N GLY A 216 12.53 -4.10 -19.44
CA GLY A 216 13.66 -3.59 -18.69
C GLY A 216 14.20 -2.24 -19.16
N THR A 217 13.64 -1.61 -20.21
CA THR A 217 14.23 -0.40 -20.80
C THR A 217 13.48 0.89 -20.49
N THR A 218 12.18 0.82 -20.24
CA THR A 218 11.34 2.02 -20.08
C THR A 218 10.42 1.86 -18.88
N PHE A 219 10.58 2.71 -17.88
CA PHE A 219 9.67 2.77 -16.74
C PHE A 219 8.37 3.48 -17.13
N VAL A 220 7.25 2.83 -16.88
CA VAL A 220 5.91 3.44 -16.96
C VAL A 220 5.09 2.94 -15.78
N TYR A 221 4.59 3.86 -14.97
CA TYR A 221 3.84 3.50 -13.77
C TYR A 221 2.51 2.81 -14.13
N HIS A 222 2.37 1.55 -13.72
CA HIS A 222 1.20 0.71 -13.98
C HIS A 222 0.81 -0.15 -12.77
N THR A 223 -0.37 0.05 -12.24
CA THR A 223 -0.95 -0.83 -11.21
C THR A 223 -1.22 -2.24 -11.76
N THR A 224 -1.53 -2.35 -13.06
CA THR A 224 -1.76 -3.64 -13.73
C THR A 224 -0.53 -4.53 -13.74
N ASP A 225 0.67 -3.97 -13.87
CA ASP A 225 1.92 -4.74 -13.88
C ASP A 225 2.15 -5.41 -12.51
N THR A 226 1.96 -4.66 -11.42
CA THR A 226 2.06 -5.22 -10.06
C THR A 226 0.95 -6.23 -9.77
N TYR A 227 -0.24 -6.05 -10.34
CA TYR A 227 -1.32 -7.04 -10.21
C TYR A 227 -0.97 -8.36 -10.88
N LEU A 228 -0.39 -8.30 -12.09
CA LEU A 228 0.08 -9.49 -12.80
C LEU A 228 1.26 -10.16 -12.08
N LEU A 229 2.16 -9.37 -11.49
CA LEU A 229 3.20 -9.90 -10.61
C LEU A 229 2.59 -10.70 -9.46
N GLY A 230 1.59 -10.15 -8.77
CA GLY A 230 0.89 -10.86 -7.70
C GLY A 230 0.20 -12.15 -8.17
N ALA A 231 -0.41 -12.13 -9.36
CA ALA A 231 -1.01 -13.32 -9.96
C ALA A 231 0.02 -14.40 -10.28
N ALA A 232 1.16 -14.01 -10.86
CA ALA A 232 2.27 -14.94 -11.16
C ALA A 232 2.89 -15.52 -9.89
N MET A 233 3.12 -14.70 -8.87
CA MET A 233 3.61 -15.17 -7.56
C MET A 233 2.66 -16.17 -6.92
N ALA A 234 1.35 -15.93 -7.01
CA ALA A 234 0.35 -16.88 -6.52
C ALA A 234 0.36 -18.21 -7.29
N GLY A 235 0.57 -18.18 -8.63
CA GLY A 235 0.77 -19.38 -9.43
C GLY A 235 2.00 -20.17 -8.99
N LEU A 236 3.13 -19.50 -8.83
CA LEU A 236 4.38 -20.10 -8.33
C LEU A 236 4.25 -20.77 -6.96
N LEU A 237 3.43 -20.22 -6.07
CA LEU A 237 3.19 -20.78 -4.73
C LEU A 237 2.28 -22.01 -4.77
N ARG A 238 1.33 -22.05 -5.70
CA ARG A 238 0.48 -23.24 -5.90
C ARG A 238 1.17 -24.36 -6.67
N GLY A 239 2.25 -24.05 -7.39
CA GLY A 239 2.94 -24.98 -8.29
C GLY A 239 2.32 -25.05 -9.68
N ASP A 240 1.60 -24.00 -10.07
CA ASP A 240 0.97 -23.83 -11.39
C ASP A 240 1.96 -23.22 -12.40
#